data_43b2f6c7c77fe29712f55b61035500f3
#
_entry.id   43b2f6c7c77fe29712f55b61035500f3
#
_cell.length_a   1.000
_cell.length_b   1.000
_cell.length_c   1.000
_cell.angle_alpha   90.00
_cell.angle_beta   90.00
_cell.angle_gamma   90.00
#
_symmetry.space_group_name_H-M   'P 1'
#
loop_
_entity.id
_entity.type
_entity.pdbx_description
1 polymer ?
#
loop_
_entity_poly.entity_id
_entity_poly.type
_entity_poly.pdbx_seq_one_letter_code
_entity_poly.pdbx_strand_id
1 'polypeptide(L)'
;MGGFLHTRERGYAIKDIAKKLGLLYFGSVDHRNDDHEVIRGLTVSTTHKDRHYAVGSYDGYDIALVDRYDTNVIGRTKEKHNWAILQVTLHPDVMLPHIFVLPHDRTQRFQHLFLGLRQLQVIHGLTQQDYHAEFTQRYNMYAAGHQAPDVEQIITSDIARGIAARFWPHAIEIRDDKL
;
A
#
# COMPACT_ATOMS: atom_id res chain seq x y z
N MET A 1 -2.28 -23.72 16.09
CA MET A 1 -3.32 -22.95 16.81
C MET A 1 -3.12 -21.43 16.85
N GLY A 2 -1.98 -20.88 16.39
CA GLY A 2 -1.69 -19.44 16.46
C GLY A 2 -2.48 -18.51 15.52
N GLY A 3 -3.00 -19.01 14.39
CA GLY A 3 -3.61 -18.16 13.38
C GLY A 3 -4.95 -17.50 13.76
N PHE A 4 -5.72 -18.10 14.66
CA PHE A 4 -7.05 -17.58 15.03
C PHE A 4 -6.96 -16.40 16.03
N LEU A 5 -6.00 -16.46 16.94
CA LEU A 5 -5.77 -15.39 17.92
C LEU A 5 -5.26 -14.12 17.21
N HIS A 6 -4.28 -14.26 16.31
CA HIS A 6 -3.77 -13.13 15.52
C HIS A 6 -4.85 -12.43 14.69
N THR A 7 -5.80 -13.17 14.13
CA THR A 7 -6.91 -12.56 13.35
C THR A 7 -7.84 -11.74 14.23
N ARG A 8 -8.08 -12.19 15.47
CA ARG A 8 -8.98 -11.51 16.40
C ARG A 8 -8.32 -10.25 16.99
N GLU A 9 -7.08 -10.35 17.39
CA GLU A 9 -6.27 -9.22 17.87
C GLU A 9 -6.13 -8.14 16.81
N ARG A 10 -5.89 -8.54 15.56
CA ARG A 10 -5.80 -7.64 14.41
C ARG A 10 -7.12 -6.89 14.16
N GLY A 11 -8.25 -7.59 14.25
CA GLY A 11 -9.56 -6.97 14.13
C GLY A 11 -9.84 -5.94 15.23
N TYR A 12 -9.43 -6.22 16.47
CA TYR A 12 -9.54 -5.24 17.56
C TYR A 12 -8.64 -4.02 17.32
N ALA A 13 -7.41 -4.22 16.87
CA ALA A 13 -6.48 -3.13 16.58
C ALA A 13 -7.01 -2.20 15.50
N ILE A 14 -7.53 -2.76 14.40
CA ILE A 14 -8.11 -1.97 13.30
C ILE A 14 -9.35 -1.19 13.77
N LYS A 15 -10.21 -1.84 14.56
CA LYS A 15 -11.40 -1.19 15.10
C LYS A 15 -11.04 -0.06 16.09
N ASP A 16 -10.00 -0.23 16.89
CA ASP A 16 -9.50 0.81 17.81
C ASP A 16 -8.89 1.99 17.01
N ILE A 17 -8.10 1.71 15.98
CA ILE A 17 -7.56 2.75 15.07
C ILE A 17 -8.71 3.52 14.41
N ALA A 18 -9.69 2.81 13.82
CA ALA A 18 -10.84 3.43 13.20
C ALA A 18 -11.58 4.36 14.17
N LYS A 19 -11.79 3.90 15.42
CA LYS A 19 -12.40 4.72 16.47
C LYS A 19 -11.58 5.97 16.81
N LYS A 20 -10.25 5.83 16.95
CA LYS A 20 -9.34 6.94 17.25
C LYS A 20 -9.30 7.99 16.15
N LEU A 21 -9.41 7.57 14.90
CA LEU A 21 -9.44 8.44 13.73
C LEU A 21 -10.86 8.95 13.40
N GLY A 22 -11.90 8.56 14.16
CA GLY A 22 -13.28 8.95 13.89
C GLY A 22 -13.88 8.33 12.63
N LEU A 23 -13.32 7.20 12.15
CA LEU A 23 -13.80 6.51 10.96
C LEU A 23 -15.05 5.68 11.25
N LEU A 24 -15.95 5.61 10.27
CA LEU A 24 -17.12 4.74 10.31
C LEU A 24 -16.70 3.32 9.95
N TYR A 25 -16.94 2.38 10.87
CA TYR A 25 -16.54 0.99 10.76
C TYR A 25 -17.67 0.11 10.26
N PHE A 26 -17.47 -0.59 9.14
CA PHE A 26 -18.47 -1.44 8.47
C PHE A 26 -18.27 -2.95 8.70
N GLY A 27 -17.14 -3.37 9.23
CA GLY A 27 -16.84 -4.80 9.38
C GLY A 27 -16.41 -5.44 8.06
N SER A 28 -16.99 -6.59 7.72
CA SER A 28 -16.68 -7.28 6.46
C SER A 28 -17.47 -6.68 5.30
N VAL A 29 -16.79 -6.43 4.18
CA VAL A 29 -17.39 -5.91 2.96
C VAL A 29 -17.43 -7.01 1.90
N ASP A 30 -18.56 -7.18 1.23
CA ASP A 30 -18.69 -8.10 0.09
C ASP A 30 -18.39 -7.34 -1.21
N HIS A 31 -17.30 -7.73 -1.87
CA HIS A 31 -16.82 -7.10 -3.11
C HIS A 31 -17.66 -7.39 -4.35
N ARG A 32 -18.67 -8.21 -4.25
CA ARG A 32 -19.53 -8.51 -5.40
C ARG A 32 -20.45 -7.34 -5.76
N ASN A 33 -20.66 -6.44 -4.82
CA ASN A 33 -21.37 -5.19 -5.07
C ASN A 33 -20.33 -4.10 -5.32
N ASP A 34 -20.26 -3.58 -6.54
CA ASP A 34 -19.32 -2.55 -7.00
C ASP A 34 -19.47 -1.19 -6.28
N ASP A 35 -20.35 -1.08 -5.29
CA ASP A 35 -20.66 0.16 -4.57
C ASP A 35 -19.55 0.61 -3.59
N HIS A 36 -18.54 -0.21 -3.36
CA HIS A 36 -17.39 0.16 -2.54
C HIS A 36 -16.12 0.11 -3.39
N GLU A 37 -15.53 1.28 -3.67
CA GLU A 37 -14.18 1.38 -4.19
C GLU A 37 -13.22 0.81 -3.15
N VAL A 38 -13.07 -0.50 -3.17
CA VAL A 38 -12.09 -1.16 -2.35
C VAL A 38 -10.72 -0.93 -2.97
N ILE A 39 -9.75 -0.61 -2.12
CA ILE A 39 -8.35 -0.52 -2.47
C ILE A 39 -7.97 -1.80 -3.21
N ARG A 40 -7.98 -1.74 -4.53
CA ARG A 40 -7.48 -2.80 -5.38
C ARG A 40 -6.00 -2.52 -5.60
N GLY A 41 -5.17 -2.96 -4.67
CA GLY A 41 -3.77 -3.14 -5.02
C GLY A 41 -3.70 -4.02 -6.27
N LEU A 42 -2.74 -3.79 -7.16
CA LEU A 42 -2.48 -4.61 -8.37
C LEU A 42 -2.02 -6.02 -8.00
N THR A 43 -2.81 -6.73 -7.20
CA THR A 43 -2.48 -8.09 -6.77
C THR A 43 -2.94 -9.11 -7.78
N VAL A 44 -2.16 -10.14 -8.01
CA VAL A 44 -2.51 -11.36 -8.76
C VAL A 44 -3.36 -12.32 -7.93
N SER A 45 -3.96 -11.84 -6.87
CA SER A 45 -4.78 -12.66 -6.01
C SER A 45 -5.93 -13.29 -6.80
N THR A 46 -6.06 -14.60 -6.71
CA THR A 46 -7.20 -15.33 -7.28
C THR A 46 -8.47 -15.06 -6.49
N THR A 47 -8.33 -14.77 -5.21
CA THR A 47 -9.45 -14.34 -4.36
C THR A 47 -8.94 -13.39 -3.30
N HIS A 48 -9.65 -12.29 -3.10
CA HIS A 48 -9.42 -11.39 -1.98
C HIS A 48 -10.68 -11.22 -1.15
N LYS A 49 -10.48 -11.01 0.13
CA LYS A 49 -11.55 -10.76 1.08
C LYS A 49 -11.11 -9.62 1.99
N ASP A 50 -11.89 -8.56 2.01
CA ASP A 50 -11.67 -7.45 2.92
C ASP A 50 -12.51 -7.63 4.19
N ARG A 51 -11.85 -7.45 5.31
CA ARG A 51 -12.44 -7.46 6.64
C ARG A 51 -12.10 -6.16 7.33
N HIS A 52 -12.90 -5.81 8.32
CA HIS A 52 -12.64 -4.63 9.14
C HIS A 52 -12.47 -3.33 8.34
N TYR A 53 -13.34 -3.15 7.34
CA TYR A 53 -13.36 -1.95 6.51
C TYR A 53 -13.87 -0.75 7.31
N ALA A 54 -13.16 0.37 7.24
CA ALA A 54 -13.56 1.61 7.85
C ALA A 54 -13.21 2.78 6.93
N VAL A 55 -14.10 3.79 6.87
CA VAL A 55 -13.90 4.99 6.06
C VAL A 55 -14.33 6.24 6.81
N GLY A 56 -13.80 7.37 6.40
CA GLY A 56 -14.14 8.69 6.94
C GLY A 56 -13.13 9.73 6.51
N SER A 57 -13.23 10.90 7.11
CA SER A 57 -12.28 11.99 6.86
C SER A 57 -11.48 12.27 8.13
N TYR A 58 -10.19 12.45 7.98
CA TYR A 58 -9.28 12.81 9.05
C TYR A 58 -8.32 13.91 8.57
N ASP A 59 -8.23 14.99 9.31
CA ASP A 59 -7.39 16.17 8.98
C ASP A 59 -7.61 16.70 7.55
N GLY A 60 -8.86 16.66 7.08
CA GLY A 60 -9.24 17.15 5.76
C GLY A 60 -9.04 16.15 4.60
N TYR A 61 -8.53 14.96 4.88
CA TYR A 61 -8.33 13.90 3.88
C TYR A 61 -9.34 12.78 4.05
N ASP A 62 -9.82 12.24 2.95
CA ASP A 62 -10.62 11.02 2.96
C ASP A 62 -9.73 9.81 3.16
N ILE A 63 -10.10 8.98 4.14
CA ILE A 63 -9.30 7.84 4.57
C ILE A 63 -10.13 6.56 4.49
N ALA A 64 -9.53 5.51 3.95
CA ALA A 64 -10.03 4.15 4.03
C ALA A 64 -9.00 3.24 4.71
N LEU A 65 -9.47 2.45 5.68
CA LEU A 65 -8.66 1.45 6.39
C LEU A 65 -9.27 0.08 6.16
N VAL A 66 -8.47 -0.87 5.72
CA VAL A 66 -8.95 -2.22 5.43
C VAL A 66 -7.97 -3.30 5.84
N ASP A 67 -8.50 -4.43 6.34
CA ASP A 67 -7.76 -5.66 6.56
C ASP A 67 -8.04 -6.64 5.42
N ARG A 68 -7.12 -6.71 4.45
CA ARG A 68 -7.22 -7.53 3.24
C ARG A 68 -6.57 -8.88 3.42
N TYR A 69 -7.28 -9.90 2.97
CA TYR A 69 -6.81 -11.28 2.91
C TYR A 69 -6.77 -11.73 1.45
N ASP A 70 -5.58 -11.90 0.94
CA ASP A 70 -5.36 -12.39 -0.41
C ASP A 70 -5.01 -13.88 -0.40
N THR A 71 -5.50 -14.58 -1.42
CA THR A 71 -5.11 -15.95 -1.70
C THR A 71 -4.58 -16.03 -3.11
N ASN A 72 -3.36 -16.50 -3.24
CA ASN A 72 -2.73 -16.79 -4.51
C ASN A 72 -2.61 -18.30 -4.70
N VAL A 73 -2.92 -18.79 -5.88
CA VAL A 73 -2.78 -20.21 -6.24
C VAL A 73 -1.73 -20.32 -7.33
N ILE A 74 -0.57 -20.89 -6.96
CA ILE A 74 0.56 -21.13 -7.87
C ILE A 74 0.68 -22.66 -8.04
N GLY A 75 0.18 -23.17 -9.16
CA GLY A 75 0.10 -24.60 -9.41
C GLY A 75 -0.77 -25.31 -8.38
N ARG A 76 -0.19 -26.16 -7.53
CA ARG A 76 -0.89 -26.87 -6.44
C ARG A 76 -0.73 -26.19 -5.08
N THR A 77 0.05 -25.13 -4.98
CA THR A 77 0.34 -24.44 -3.73
C THR A 77 -0.61 -23.28 -3.55
N LYS A 78 -1.16 -23.13 -2.35
CA LYS A 78 -2.02 -22.04 -1.95
C LYS A 78 -1.31 -21.17 -0.94
N GLU A 79 -0.99 -19.95 -1.32
CA GLU A 79 -0.40 -18.95 -0.46
C GLU A 79 -1.43 -17.96 0.04
N LYS A 80 -1.37 -17.61 1.32
CA LYS A 80 -2.25 -16.63 1.95
C LYS A 80 -1.45 -15.44 2.44
N HIS A 81 -1.92 -14.26 2.10
CA HIS A 81 -1.32 -13.00 2.50
C HIS A 81 -2.34 -12.12 3.21
N ASN A 82 -1.91 -11.45 4.25
CA ASN A 82 -2.75 -10.55 5.03
C ASN A 82 -2.11 -9.16 5.03
N TRP A 83 -2.91 -8.16 4.68
CA TRP A 83 -2.49 -6.77 4.56
C TRP A 83 -3.36 -5.88 5.42
N ALA A 84 -2.76 -4.99 6.20
CA ALA A 84 -3.45 -3.80 6.68
C ALA A 84 -3.11 -2.68 5.71
N ILE A 85 -4.11 -2.09 5.11
CA ILE A 85 -3.98 -1.03 4.12
C ILE A 85 -4.65 0.21 4.69
N LEU A 86 -3.90 1.30 4.77
CA LEU A 86 -4.42 2.64 5.01
C LEU A 86 -4.31 3.39 3.69
N GLN A 87 -5.44 3.81 3.15
CA GLN A 87 -5.48 4.65 1.95
C GLN A 87 -5.85 6.06 2.36
N VAL A 88 -5.15 7.01 1.79
CA VAL A 88 -5.46 8.44 1.86
C VAL A 88 -5.82 8.90 0.46
N THR A 89 -6.99 9.52 0.30
CA THR A 89 -7.36 10.18 -0.95
C THR A 89 -6.89 11.62 -0.89
N LEU A 90 -6.09 11.99 -1.87
CA LEU A 90 -5.60 13.35 -2.05
C LEU A 90 -6.68 14.21 -2.71
N HIS A 91 -6.35 15.47 -2.99
CA HIS A 91 -7.27 16.34 -3.71
C HIS A 91 -7.57 15.78 -5.12
N PRO A 92 -8.85 15.84 -5.59
CA PRO A 92 -9.24 15.19 -6.86
C PRO A 92 -8.54 15.76 -8.11
N ASP A 93 -7.95 16.95 -8.02
CA ASP A 93 -7.19 17.56 -9.12
C ASP A 93 -5.73 17.06 -9.17
N VAL A 94 -5.33 16.20 -8.24
CA VAL A 94 -3.98 15.65 -8.17
C VAL A 94 -3.94 14.34 -8.94
N MET A 95 -3.09 14.28 -9.96
CA MET A 95 -2.81 13.06 -10.73
C MET A 95 -1.34 12.73 -10.62
N LEU A 96 -1.02 11.78 -9.76
CA LEU A 96 0.35 11.36 -9.50
C LEU A 96 0.72 10.11 -10.33
N PRO A 97 1.99 9.98 -10.73
CA PRO A 97 2.47 8.76 -11.37
C PRO A 97 2.36 7.57 -10.42
N HIS A 98 2.34 6.37 -10.99
CA HIS A 98 2.35 5.15 -10.19
C HIS A 98 3.73 4.91 -9.60
N ILE A 99 3.87 5.07 -8.29
CA ILE A 99 5.11 4.92 -7.55
C ILE A 99 4.92 3.84 -6.47
N PHE A 100 5.87 2.92 -6.40
CA PHE A 100 5.99 1.97 -5.30
C PHE A 100 7.27 2.20 -4.53
N VAL A 101 7.16 2.46 -3.22
CA VAL A 101 8.29 2.52 -2.29
C VAL A 101 8.25 1.26 -1.44
N LEU A 102 9.16 0.32 -1.71
CA LEU A 102 9.16 -1.01 -1.11
C LEU A 102 10.39 -1.25 -0.24
N PRO A 103 10.22 -1.76 0.99
CA PRO A 103 11.32 -2.23 1.80
C PRO A 103 12.12 -3.32 1.07
N HIS A 104 13.45 -3.28 1.17
CA HIS A 104 14.35 -4.23 0.50
C HIS A 104 14.04 -5.69 0.85
N ASP A 105 13.78 -5.98 2.11
CA ASP A 105 13.49 -7.32 2.64
C ASP A 105 12.15 -7.90 2.16
N ARG A 106 11.28 -7.06 1.60
CA ARG A 106 9.95 -7.46 1.11
C ARG A 106 9.84 -7.51 -0.41
N THR A 107 10.84 -7.04 -1.12
CA THR A 107 10.82 -6.91 -2.59
C THR A 107 10.43 -8.21 -3.30
N GLN A 108 11.04 -9.34 -2.97
CA GLN A 108 10.72 -10.62 -3.61
C GLN A 108 9.26 -11.03 -3.41
N ARG A 109 8.76 -10.87 -2.19
CA ARG A 109 7.37 -11.20 -1.85
C ARG A 109 6.39 -10.36 -2.65
N PHE A 110 6.67 -9.07 -2.79
CA PHE A 110 5.83 -8.15 -3.56
C PHE A 110 5.91 -8.44 -5.07
N GLN A 111 7.06 -8.75 -5.62
CA GLN A 111 7.21 -9.11 -7.03
C GLN A 111 6.41 -10.37 -7.43
N HIS A 112 6.23 -11.31 -6.53
CA HIS A 112 5.38 -12.48 -6.77
C HIS A 112 3.89 -12.16 -6.71
N LEU A 113 3.48 -11.21 -5.87
CA LEU A 113 2.08 -10.87 -5.64
C LEU A 113 1.55 -9.79 -6.57
N PHE A 114 2.40 -8.86 -6.99
CA PHE A 114 2.01 -7.71 -7.79
C PHE A 114 2.56 -7.84 -9.20
N LEU A 115 1.73 -8.34 -10.14
CA LEU A 115 2.13 -8.41 -11.55
C LEU A 115 2.45 -7.03 -12.12
N GLY A 116 1.76 -5.99 -11.69
CA GLY A 116 2.02 -4.61 -12.06
C GLY A 116 3.44 -4.16 -11.72
N LEU A 117 4.06 -4.72 -10.67
CA LEU A 117 5.43 -4.38 -10.31
C LEU A 117 6.45 -4.83 -11.37
N ARG A 118 6.11 -5.85 -12.18
CA ARG A 118 6.98 -6.31 -13.27
C ARG A 118 7.09 -5.31 -14.43
N GLN A 119 6.14 -4.38 -14.52
CA GLN A 119 6.15 -3.32 -15.52
C GLN A 119 6.88 -2.07 -15.03
N LEU A 120 7.20 -2.03 -13.75
CA LEU A 120 7.94 -0.94 -13.11
C LEU A 120 9.41 -1.34 -12.95
N GLN A 121 10.28 -0.36 -12.92
CA GLN A 121 11.70 -0.53 -12.69
C GLN A 121 12.17 0.30 -11.50
N VAL A 122 13.28 -0.09 -10.91
CA VAL A 122 13.91 0.70 -9.85
C VAL A 122 14.43 1.99 -10.45
N ILE A 123 13.95 3.14 -9.94
CA ILE A 123 14.20 4.44 -10.54
C ILE A 123 15.19 5.32 -9.78
N HIS A 124 15.50 5.05 -8.51
CA HIS A 124 16.43 5.89 -7.75
C HIS A 124 17.88 5.88 -8.29
N GLY A 125 18.21 4.97 -9.20
CA GLY A 125 19.46 5.00 -9.96
C GLY A 125 19.33 5.65 -11.35
N LEU A 126 18.11 6.03 -11.76
CA LEU A 126 17.81 6.65 -13.04
C LEU A 126 17.53 8.16 -12.90
N THR A 127 17.34 8.64 -11.68
CA THR A 127 17.13 10.04 -11.36
C THR A 127 18.47 10.74 -11.20
N GLN A 128 18.50 12.05 -11.42
CA GLN A 128 19.69 12.88 -11.15
C GLN A 128 19.77 13.26 -9.67
N GLN A 129 18.71 12.99 -8.90
CA GLN A 129 18.64 13.32 -7.49
C GLN A 129 19.41 12.33 -6.64
N ASP A 130 20.26 12.87 -5.76
CA ASP A 130 20.99 12.09 -4.77
C ASP A 130 20.12 11.88 -3.54
N TYR A 131 19.55 10.68 -3.42
CA TYR A 131 18.72 10.31 -2.29
C TYR A 131 19.57 9.97 -1.07
N HIS A 132 19.11 10.41 0.10
CA HIS A 132 19.79 10.15 1.36
C HIS A 132 20.05 8.67 1.59
N ALA A 133 21.25 8.32 2.09
CA ALA A 133 21.69 6.93 2.30
C ALA A 133 20.72 6.11 3.17
N GLU A 134 20.07 6.73 4.15
CA GLU A 134 19.07 6.06 5.00
C GLU A 134 17.87 5.54 4.19
N PHE A 135 17.43 6.29 3.18
CA PHE A 135 16.36 5.84 2.28
C PHE A 135 16.85 4.72 1.38
N THR A 136 17.94 4.90 0.67
CA THR A 136 18.45 3.93 -0.31
C THR A 136 18.92 2.62 0.31
N GLN A 137 19.26 2.59 1.59
CA GLN A 137 19.58 1.38 2.33
C GLN A 137 18.35 0.60 2.79
N ARG A 138 17.20 1.25 2.89
CA ARG A 138 15.95 0.65 3.41
C ARG A 138 14.96 0.31 2.32
N TYR A 139 14.89 1.11 1.26
CA TYR A 139 13.83 1.09 0.26
C TYR A 139 14.35 1.02 -1.17
N ASN A 140 13.58 0.32 -2.00
CA ASN A 140 13.61 0.48 -3.45
C ASN A 140 12.38 1.30 -3.86
N MET A 141 12.59 2.22 -4.80
CA MET A 141 11.52 3.00 -5.42
C MET A 141 11.31 2.54 -6.85
N TYR A 142 10.08 2.15 -7.17
CA TYR A 142 9.69 1.60 -8.48
C TYR A 142 8.70 2.53 -9.15
N ALA A 143 8.90 2.80 -10.43
CA ALA A 143 7.95 3.48 -11.29
C ALA A 143 8.21 3.10 -12.75
N ALA A 144 7.38 3.58 -13.67
CA ALA A 144 7.67 3.49 -15.10
C ALA A 144 8.89 4.38 -15.42
N GLY A 145 9.86 3.85 -16.19
CA GLY A 145 11.13 4.55 -16.42
C GLY A 145 10.99 5.93 -17.07
N HIS A 146 10.00 6.10 -17.94
CA HIS A 146 9.72 7.40 -18.55
C HIS A 146 9.16 8.45 -17.58
N GLN A 147 8.67 8.03 -16.42
CA GLN A 147 8.12 8.89 -15.37
C GLN A 147 9.17 9.29 -14.31
N ALA A 148 10.42 8.84 -14.44
CA ALA A 148 11.47 9.14 -13.48
C ALA A 148 11.61 10.66 -13.16
N PRO A 149 11.56 11.59 -14.14
CA PRO A 149 11.61 13.03 -13.85
C PRO A 149 10.41 13.53 -13.01
N ASP A 150 9.21 13.01 -13.27
CA ASP A 150 8.01 13.40 -12.52
C ASP A 150 8.08 12.89 -11.08
N VAL A 151 8.56 11.65 -10.92
CA VAL A 151 8.75 11.03 -9.60
C VAL A 151 9.78 11.81 -8.78
N GLU A 152 10.85 12.30 -9.40
CA GLU A 152 11.89 13.10 -8.77
C GLU A 152 11.37 14.43 -8.21
N GLN A 153 10.40 15.04 -8.91
CA GLN A 153 9.73 16.25 -8.43
C GLN A 153 8.78 15.97 -7.24
N ILE A 154 8.18 14.78 -7.19
CA ILE A 154 7.24 14.39 -6.14
C ILE A 154 7.99 13.86 -4.92
N ILE A 155 8.89 12.91 -5.12
CA ILE A 155 9.67 12.29 -4.06
C ILE A 155 11.03 12.98 -4.00
N THR A 156 11.07 14.15 -3.39
CA THR A 156 12.31 14.85 -3.14
C THR A 156 13.19 14.11 -2.11
N SER A 157 14.47 14.44 -2.01
CA SER A 157 15.39 13.84 -1.02
C SER A 157 14.89 13.99 0.42
N ASP A 158 14.25 15.13 0.74
CA ASP A 158 13.67 15.38 2.06
C ASP A 158 12.44 14.52 2.33
N ILE A 159 11.56 14.34 1.33
CA ILE A 159 10.40 13.43 1.43
C ILE A 159 10.89 12.00 1.59
N ALA A 160 11.84 11.56 0.78
CA ALA A 160 12.43 10.23 0.88
C ALA A 160 13.06 9.96 2.27
N ARG A 161 13.78 10.94 2.83
CA ARG A 161 14.29 10.86 4.19
C ARG A 161 13.18 10.77 5.22
N GLY A 162 12.12 11.57 5.06
CA GLY A 162 10.92 11.49 5.92
C GLY A 162 10.24 10.11 5.86
N ILE A 163 10.14 9.51 4.67
CA ILE A 163 9.63 8.15 4.46
C ILE A 163 10.50 7.14 5.22
N ALA A 164 11.81 7.19 5.04
CA ALA A 164 12.73 6.27 5.71
C ALA A 164 12.65 6.37 7.25
N ALA A 165 12.51 7.57 7.79
CA ALA A 165 12.49 7.81 9.21
C ALA A 165 11.15 7.40 9.88
N ARG A 166 10.02 7.54 9.20
CA ARG A 166 8.68 7.44 9.81
C ARG A 166 7.89 6.21 9.39
N PHE A 167 8.12 5.70 8.18
CA PHE A 167 7.29 4.63 7.60
C PHE A 167 7.99 3.27 7.53
N TRP A 168 9.26 3.18 7.87
CA TRP A 168 9.94 1.89 7.96
C TRP A 168 9.24 0.98 9.01
N PRO A 169 8.94 -0.29 8.71
CA PRO A 169 9.20 -1.05 7.49
C PRO A 169 7.95 -1.21 6.59
N HIS A 170 7.15 -0.17 6.41
CA HIS A 170 5.91 -0.23 5.62
C HIS A 170 6.17 0.06 4.14
N ALA A 171 5.42 -0.59 3.26
CA ALA A 171 5.40 -0.26 1.85
C ALA A 171 4.44 0.93 1.61
N ILE A 172 4.75 1.75 0.63
CA ILE A 172 3.93 2.89 0.21
C ILE A 172 3.64 2.74 -1.27
N GLU A 173 2.38 2.90 -1.66
CA GLU A 173 1.96 2.99 -3.04
C GLU A 173 1.32 4.37 -3.26
N ILE A 174 1.74 5.04 -4.32
CA ILE A 174 1.16 6.30 -4.78
C ILE A 174 0.63 6.06 -6.18
N ARG A 175 -0.64 6.42 -6.43
CA ARG A 175 -1.22 6.28 -7.76
C ARG A 175 -2.42 7.21 -7.91
N ASP A 176 -2.42 7.97 -9.00
CA ASP A 176 -3.49 8.94 -9.28
C ASP A 176 -3.68 9.90 -8.09
N ASP A 177 -4.84 9.91 -7.48
CA ASP A 177 -5.16 10.69 -6.28
C ASP A 177 -5.06 9.87 -4.98
N LYS A 178 -4.44 8.69 -5.00
CA LYS A 178 -4.37 7.78 -3.83
C LYS A 178 -2.94 7.61 -3.32
N LEU A 179 -2.83 7.57 -2.00
CA LEU A 179 -1.64 7.22 -1.25
C LEU A 179 -1.99 6.08 -0.28
#